data_e699ec6b261e84cd3e82409d8ddeaf3f
#
_entry.id   e699ec6b261e84cd3e82409d8ddeaf3f
#
_cell.length_a   1.000
_cell.length_b   1.000
_cell.length_c   1.000
_cell.angle_alpha   90.00
_cell.angle_beta   90.00
_cell.angle_gamma   90.00
#
_symmetry.space_group_name_H-M   'P 1'
#
loop_
_entity.id
_entity.type
_entity.pdbx_description
1 polymer ?
#
loop_
_entity_poly.entity_id
_entity_poly.type
_entity_poly.pdbx_seq_one_letter_code
_entity_poly.pdbx_strand_id
1 'polypeptide(L)'
;MSYTAAVEAFGSNGVLGRGHAEVPLDRVVGTAGRAVDFDADFRLVNRGLRSRWQQVRAAVEGGRSLPPVDLIRLGELYFVVDGHHRVSTAKAAGQQVIPAQVLHICTVVYAMQCLRSEHLASKAAERGFLERIPLDNRLRSELWLDRPQDWPRVADAAEAWAFTQALDGRPLESRHDLAAAWWEREVVPLVARLRAAGSIVGLRDIEMYAAALVARDRLGRSVWPDDVRALVGA
;
A
#
# COMPACT_ATOMS: atom_id res chain seq x y z
N MET A 1 -10.49 -8.84 2.49
CA MET A 1 -10.24 -8.03 1.28
C MET A 1 -10.39 -8.91 0.04
N SER A 2 -10.92 -8.38 -1.08
CA SER A 2 -10.94 -9.08 -2.37
C SER A 2 -9.59 -8.88 -3.09
N TYR A 3 -9.05 -9.94 -3.68
CA TYR A 3 -7.85 -9.87 -4.52
C TYR A 3 -8.03 -8.94 -5.73
N THR A 4 -9.19 -9.03 -6.40
CA THR A 4 -9.49 -8.17 -7.56
C THR A 4 -9.44 -6.69 -7.18
N ALA A 5 -10.12 -6.31 -6.10
CA ALA A 5 -10.10 -4.92 -5.62
C ALA A 5 -8.68 -4.46 -5.19
N ALA A 6 -7.88 -5.35 -4.61
CA ALA A 6 -6.50 -5.05 -4.26
C ALA A 6 -5.62 -4.83 -5.51
N VAL A 7 -5.74 -5.69 -6.53
CA VAL A 7 -5.00 -5.53 -7.80
C VAL A 7 -5.41 -4.27 -8.53
N GLU A 8 -6.70 -3.94 -8.57
CA GLU A 8 -7.20 -2.69 -9.17
C GLU A 8 -6.62 -1.46 -8.46
N ALA A 9 -6.53 -1.49 -7.13
CA ALA A 9 -5.99 -0.38 -6.37
C ALA A 9 -4.46 -0.25 -6.47
N PHE A 10 -3.73 -1.38 -6.35
CA PHE A 10 -2.27 -1.36 -6.27
C PHE A 10 -1.57 -1.34 -7.63
N GLY A 11 -2.28 -1.72 -8.70
CA GLY A 11 -1.69 -1.98 -10.02
C GLY A 11 -0.83 -3.25 -10.02
N SER A 12 -0.71 -3.90 -11.17
CA SER A 12 0.14 -5.08 -11.35
C SER A 12 1.21 -4.80 -12.41
N ASN A 13 2.48 -5.03 -12.08
CA ASN A 13 3.64 -4.86 -12.96
C ASN A 13 4.28 -6.21 -13.38
N GLY A 14 3.48 -7.29 -13.34
CA GLY A 14 3.95 -8.60 -13.78
C GLY A 14 4.18 -9.60 -12.64
N VAL A 15 4.64 -10.78 -13.02
CA VAL A 15 4.88 -11.92 -12.12
C VAL A 15 6.37 -12.07 -11.88
N LEU A 16 6.79 -12.09 -10.60
CA LEU A 16 8.18 -12.35 -10.22
C LEU A 16 8.53 -13.84 -10.23
N GLY A 17 7.57 -14.71 -9.90
CA GLY A 17 7.79 -16.15 -9.85
C GLY A 17 6.85 -16.86 -8.89
N ARG A 18 7.08 -18.18 -8.75
CA ARG A 18 6.33 -19.05 -7.84
C ARG A 18 7.31 -19.85 -6.99
N GLY A 19 7.01 -20.02 -5.70
CA GLY A 19 7.86 -20.77 -4.77
C GLY A 19 7.12 -21.28 -3.55
N HIS A 20 7.77 -22.17 -2.77
CA HIS A 20 7.25 -22.64 -1.50
C HIS A 20 7.74 -21.73 -0.38
N ALA A 21 6.86 -21.45 0.60
CA ALA A 21 7.18 -20.64 1.77
C ALA A 21 6.29 -21.00 2.96
N GLU A 22 6.81 -20.77 4.17
CA GLU A 22 6.02 -20.68 5.39
C GLU A 22 5.46 -19.26 5.48
N VAL A 23 4.14 -19.11 5.35
CA VAL A 23 3.48 -17.80 5.28
C VAL A 23 2.84 -17.47 6.62
N PRO A 24 3.14 -16.27 7.19
CA PRO A 24 2.47 -15.78 8.39
C PRO A 24 0.96 -15.61 8.14
N LEU A 25 0.14 -16.21 9.00
CA LEU A 25 -1.31 -16.22 8.84
C LEU A 25 -1.96 -14.84 9.07
N ASP A 26 -1.32 -13.94 9.80
CA ASP A 26 -1.75 -12.55 9.99
C ASP A 26 -1.63 -11.73 8.70
N ARG A 27 -0.74 -12.12 7.77
CA ARG A 27 -0.57 -11.51 6.44
C ARG A 27 -1.54 -12.06 5.40
N VAL A 28 -2.28 -13.13 5.71
CA VAL A 28 -3.33 -13.67 4.83
C VAL A 28 -4.61 -12.87 5.07
N VAL A 29 -4.86 -11.87 4.19
CA VAL A 29 -5.86 -10.82 4.38
C VAL A 29 -7.10 -10.96 3.50
N GLY A 30 -7.09 -11.90 2.54
CA GLY A 30 -8.20 -12.02 1.61
C GLY A 30 -8.14 -13.24 0.72
N THR A 31 -9.04 -13.27 -0.26
CA THR A 31 -9.25 -14.39 -1.17
C THR A 31 -9.30 -13.93 -2.63
N ALA A 32 -8.82 -14.78 -3.52
CA ALA A 32 -8.95 -14.61 -4.97
C ALA A 32 -10.23 -15.23 -5.56
N GLY A 33 -11.04 -15.96 -4.76
CA GLY A 33 -12.17 -16.66 -5.36
C GLY A 33 -13.38 -16.95 -4.49
N ARG A 34 -13.32 -16.95 -3.15
CA ARG A 34 -14.40 -17.40 -2.26
C ARG A 34 -14.79 -16.36 -1.22
N ALA A 35 -14.96 -15.11 -1.64
CA ALA A 35 -15.24 -13.98 -0.75
C ALA A 35 -16.55 -14.10 0.05
N VAL A 36 -17.51 -14.90 -0.43
CA VAL A 36 -18.82 -15.09 0.23
C VAL A 36 -18.86 -16.25 1.24
N ASP A 37 -17.86 -17.13 1.22
CA ASP A 37 -17.84 -18.32 2.07
C ASP A 37 -17.18 -18.08 3.43
N PHE A 38 -16.31 -17.07 3.52
CA PHE A 38 -15.53 -16.75 4.71
C PHE A 38 -15.57 -15.23 4.99
N ASP A 39 -15.52 -14.87 6.27
CA ASP A 39 -15.39 -13.47 6.69
C ASP A 39 -13.91 -12.96 6.57
N ALA A 40 -13.66 -11.73 7.02
CA ALA A 40 -12.35 -11.12 6.98
C ALA A 40 -11.28 -11.87 7.82
N ASP A 41 -11.73 -12.58 8.86
CA ASP A 41 -10.89 -13.40 9.74
C ASP A 41 -10.78 -14.86 9.27
N PHE A 42 -11.31 -15.17 8.09
CA PHE A 42 -11.44 -16.54 7.56
C PHE A 42 -12.33 -17.46 8.40
N ARG A 43 -13.28 -16.92 9.17
CA ARG A 43 -14.31 -17.73 9.81
C ARG A 43 -15.34 -18.15 8.76
N LEU A 44 -15.79 -19.39 8.85
CA LEU A 44 -16.76 -19.93 7.91
C LEU A 44 -18.13 -19.26 8.09
N VAL A 45 -18.59 -18.56 7.06
CA VAL A 45 -19.93 -17.93 6.99
C VAL A 45 -20.94 -18.85 6.32
N ASN A 46 -20.55 -19.54 5.25
CA ASN A 46 -21.40 -20.45 4.51
C ASN A 46 -21.60 -21.78 5.27
N ARG A 47 -22.77 -21.94 5.89
CA ARG A 47 -23.11 -23.12 6.68
C ARG A 47 -23.11 -24.44 5.87
N GLY A 48 -23.33 -24.37 4.55
CA GLY A 48 -23.27 -25.54 3.65
C GLY A 48 -21.90 -26.19 3.54
N LEU A 49 -20.85 -25.46 3.91
CA LEU A 49 -19.45 -25.93 3.86
C LEU A 49 -18.96 -26.50 5.21
N ARG A 50 -19.83 -26.56 6.24
CA ARG A 50 -19.45 -26.95 7.60
C ARG A 50 -18.88 -28.36 7.68
N SER A 51 -19.45 -29.32 6.96
CA SER A 51 -18.97 -30.71 6.94
C SER A 51 -17.53 -30.80 6.39
N ARG A 52 -17.23 -30.09 5.30
CA ARG A 52 -15.88 -30.05 4.72
C ARG A 52 -14.89 -29.38 5.67
N TRP A 53 -15.29 -28.30 6.33
CA TRP A 53 -14.47 -27.64 7.34
C TRP A 53 -14.14 -28.56 8.51
N GLN A 54 -15.14 -29.32 9.02
CA GLN A 54 -14.95 -30.31 10.09
C GLN A 54 -14.01 -31.45 9.70
N GLN A 55 -14.09 -31.92 8.44
CA GLN A 55 -13.17 -32.95 7.93
C GLN A 55 -11.73 -32.46 7.91
N VAL A 56 -11.49 -31.23 7.44
CA VAL A 56 -10.16 -30.63 7.41
C VAL A 56 -9.64 -30.44 8.83
N ARG A 57 -10.47 -29.96 9.75
CA ARG A 57 -10.15 -29.80 11.16
C ARG A 57 -9.74 -31.13 11.81
N ALA A 58 -10.54 -32.17 11.65
CA ALA A 58 -10.25 -33.49 12.17
C ALA A 58 -8.94 -34.09 11.61
N ALA A 59 -8.62 -33.81 10.33
CA ALA A 59 -7.37 -34.23 9.73
C ALA A 59 -6.16 -33.54 10.39
N VAL A 60 -6.27 -32.22 10.66
CA VAL A 60 -5.23 -31.42 11.34
C VAL A 60 -5.05 -31.89 12.79
N GLU A 61 -6.15 -32.03 13.54
CA GLU A 61 -6.15 -32.51 14.94
C GLU A 61 -5.59 -33.95 15.06
N GLY A 62 -5.83 -34.79 14.05
CA GLY A 62 -5.27 -36.13 13.92
C GLY A 62 -3.81 -36.20 13.46
N GLY A 63 -3.10 -35.07 13.36
CA GLY A 63 -1.69 -34.99 12.97
C GLY A 63 -1.41 -35.33 11.51
N ARG A 64 -2.44 -35.34 10.64
CA ARG A 64 -2.26 -35.60 9.20
C ARG A 64 -1.63 -34.38 8.54
N SER A 65 -0.50 -34.60 7.85
CA SER A 65 0.09 -33.58 6.98
C SER A 65 -0.85 -33.27 5.82
N LEU A 66 -1.23 -31.99 5.68
CA LEU A 66 -2.03 -31.51 4.56
C LEU A 66 -1.12 -30.87 3.49
N PRO A 67 -1.51 -30.93 2.20
CA PRO A 67 -0.73 -30.28 1.15
C PRO A 67 -0.66 -28.76 1.37
N PRO A 68 0.39 -28.08 0.88
CA PRO A 68 0.49 -26.62 0.95
C PRO A 68 -0.73 -25.93 0.36
N VAL A 69 -1.11 -24.76 0.88
CA VAL A 69 -2.14 -23.89 0.31
C VAL A 69 -1.59 -23.12 -0.88
N ASP A 70 -2.46 -22.71 -1.82
CA ASP A 70 -2.07 -21.82 -2.92
C ASP A 70 -2.41 -20.37 -2.59
N LEU A 71 -1.38 -19.52 -2.61
CA LEU A 71 -1.50 -18.09 -2.31
C LEU A 71 -0.96 -17.23 -3.43
N ILE A 72 -1.55 -16.02 -3.59
CA ILE A 72 -0.96 -14.92 -4.34
C ILE A 72 -0.44 -13.89 -3.34
N ARG A 73 0.80 -13.43 -3.57
CA ARG A 73 1.42 -12.35 -2.80
C ARG A 73 1.40 -11.04 -3.57
N LEU A 74 0.87 -9.98 -2.93
CA LEU A 74 0.96 -8.58 -3.37
C LEU A 74 1.69 -7.78 -2.28
N GLY A 75 2.93 -7.38 -2.51
CA GLY A 75 3.75 -6.73 -1.48
C GLY A 75 3.90 -7.61 -0.23
N GLU A 76 3.36 -7.16 0.89
CA GLU A 76 3.35 -7.92 2.15
C GLU A 76 2.06 -8.72 2.38
N LEU A 77 1.06 -8.58 1.52
CA LEU A 77 -0.27 -9.18 1.66
C LEU A 77 -0.38 -10.49 0.89
N TYR A 78 -1.13 -11.43 1.44
CA TYR A 78 -1.40 -12.73 0.82
C TYR A 78 -2.90 -12.96 0.63
N PHE A 79 -3.26 -13.55 -0.53
CA PHE A 79 -4.63 -13.86 -0.92
C PHE A 79 -4.76 -15.34 -1.24
N VAL A 80 -5.77 -16.01 -0.67
CA VAL A 80 -5.98 -17.44 -0.85
C VAL A 80 -6.59 -17.72 -2.23
N VAL A 81 -5.93 -18.58 -3.01
CA VAL A 81 -6.44 -19.15 -4.26
C VAL A 81 -7.08 -20.50 -3.99
N ASP A 82 -6.33 -21.42 -3.32
CA ASP A 82 -6.86 -22.70 -2.83
C ASP A 82 -6.41 -22.97 -1.39
N GLY A 83 -7.23 -23.78 -0.69
CA GLY A 83 -6.97 -24.15 0.71
C GLY A 83 -7.68 -23.26 1.74
N HIS A 84 -8.76 -22.57 1.39
CA HIS A 84 -9.53 -21.71 2.29
C HIS A 84 -9.90 -22.39 3.61
N HIS A 85 -10.35 -23.65 3.58
CA HIS A 85 -10.64 -24.42 4.78
C HIS A 85 -9.39 -24.69 5.64
N ARG A 86 -8.22 -24.92 4.99
CA ARG A 86 -6.94 -25.12 5.69
C ARG A 86 -6.50 -23.84 6.39
N VAL A 87 -6.58 -22.68 5.70
CA VAL A 87 -6.32 -21.37 6.30
C VAL A 87 -7.27 -21.08 7.46
N SER A 88 -8.59 -21.31 7.27
CA SER A 88 -9.62 -21.12 8.30
C SER A 88 -9.33 -21.98 9.54
N THR A 89 -9.00 -23.27 9.35
CA THR A 89 -8.70 -24.19 10.45
C THR A 89 -7.41 -23.81 11.16
N ALA A 90 -6.35 -23.45 10.42
CA ALA A 90 -5.08 -23.02 10.98
C ALA A 90 -5.21 -21.74 11.82
N LYS A 91 -5.95 -20.74 11.34
CA LYS A 91 -6.28 -19.52 12.12
C LYS A 91 -7.09 -19.86 13.38
N ALA A 92 -8.11 -20.72 13.27
CA ALA A 92 -8.92 -21.14 14.41
C ALA A 92 -8.13 -21.94 15.46
N ALA A 93 -7.09 -22.65 15.04
CA ALA A 93 -6.16 -23.38 15.92
C ALA A 93 -5.03 -22.49 16.50
N GLY A 94 -4.99 -21.20 16.17
CA GLY A 94 -3.95 -20.27 16.65
C GLY A 94 -2.56 -20.50 16.07
N GLN A 95 -2.46 -21.20 14.92
CA GLN A 95 -1.19 -21.36 14.22
C GLN A 95 -0.67 -20.00 13.75
N GLN A 96 0.65 -19.83 13.76
CA GLN A 96 1.28 -18.58 13.34
C GLN A 96 1.61 -18.56 11.86
N VAL A 97 1.93 -19.72 11.28
CA VAL A 97 2.33 -19.86 9.88
C VAL A 97 1.60 -21.01 9.22
N ILE A 98 1.57 -21.00 7.88
CA ILE A 98 1.02 -22.09 7.07
C ILE A 98 1.94 -22.36 5.87
N PRO A 99 2.23 -23.66 5.55
CA PRO A 99 2.96 -24.03 4.33
C PRO A 99 2.15 -23.63 3.09
N ALA A 100 2.77 -22.92 2.16
CA ALA A 100 2.12 -22.41 0.98
C ALA A 100 2.98 -22.53 -0.27
N GLN A 101 2.31 -22.67 -1.42
CA GLN A 101 2.85 -22.35 -2.73
C GLN A 101 2.42 -20.92 -3.09
N VAL A 102 3.38 -20.02 -3.25
CA VAL A 102 3.13 -18.59 -3.39
C VAL A 102 3.46 -18.13 -4.80
N LEU A 103 2.48 -17.53 -5.50
CA LEU A 103 2.69 -16.76 -6.73
C LEU A 103 2.96 -15.31 -6.33
N HIS A 104 4.13 -14.79 -6.66
CA HIS A 104 4.54 -13.42 -6.33
C HIS A 104 4.29 -12.48 -7.50
N ILE A 105 3.44 -11.46 -7.29
CA ILE A 105 3.10 -10.42 -8.25
C ILE A 105 3.68 -9.09 -7.79
N CYS A 106 4.37 -8.39 -8.71
CA CYS A 106 4.81 -7.02 -8.48
C CYS A 106 3.64 -6.05 -8.50
N THR A 107 3.67 -5.06 -7.62
CA THR A 107 2.69 -3.98 -7.58
C THR A 107 3.33 -2.62 -7.81
N VAL A 108 2.59 -1.66 -8.38
CA VAL A 108 3.02 -0.26 -8.54
C VAL A 108 3.09 0.40 -7.17
N VAL A 109 2.04 0.24 -6.38
CA VAL A 109 1.95 0.75 -5.01
C VAL A 109 2.51 -0.27 -4.04
N TYR A 110 3.23 0.17 -3.01
CA TYR A 110 3.70 -0.72 -1.96
C TYR A 110 2.54 -1.17 -1.05
N ALA A 111 2.28 -2.47 -1.03
CA ALA A 111 1.20 -3.06 -0.25
C ALA A 111 1.70 -3.48 1.13
N MET A 112 1.52 -2.61 2.13
CA MET A 112 1.92 -2.81 3.53
C MET A 112 0.99 -3.78 4.26
N GLN A 113 1.49 -4.46 5.27
CA GLN A 113 0.74 -5.41 6.10
C GLN A 113 -0.49 -4.78 6.79
N CYS A 114 -0.41 -3.50 7.17
CA CYS A 114 -1.50 -2.79 7.86
C CYS A 114 -2.69 -2.42 6.97
N LEU A 115 -2.61 -2.61 5.63
CA LEU A 115 -3.68 -2.24 4.72
C LEU A 115 -4.98 -3.01 4.98
N ARG A 116 -6.09 -2.28 4.87
CA ARG A 116 -7.46 -2.77 4.98
C ARG A 116 -8.26 -2.31 3.76
N SER A 117 -9.48 -2.82 3.59
CA SER A 117 -10.34 -2.47 2.45
C SER A 117 -10.66 -0.98 2.36
N GLU A 118 -10.72 -0.29 3.49
CA GLU A 118 -10.96 1.16 3.58
C GLU A 118 -9.84 2.01 2.96
N HIS A 119 -8.61 1.48 2.92
CA HIS A 119 -7.45 2.18 2.35
C HIS A 119 -7.34 2.04 0.82
N LEU A 120 -8.15 1.17 0.19
CA LEU A 120 -8.02 0.89 -1.25
C LEU A 120 -8.22 2.14 -2.13
N ALA A 121 -9.12 3.05 -1.75
CA ALA A 121 -9.33 4.29 -2.50
C ALA A 121 -8.08 5.19 -2.50
N SER A 122 -7.43 5.35 -1.34
CA SER A 122 -6.19 6.11 -1.25
C SER A 122 -5.05 5.42 -2.00
N LYS A 123 -4.95 4.10 -1.94
CA LYS A 123 -3.94 3.33 -2.68
C LYS A 123 -4.15 3.36 -4.20
N ALA A 124 -5.40 3.42 -4.68
CA ALA A 124 -5.68 3.64 -6.09
C ALA A 124 -5.24 5.05 -6.56
N ALA A 125 -5.46 6.07 -5.73
CA ALA A 125 -4.99 7.42 -6.00
C ALA A 125 -3.44 7.53 -5.93
N GLU A 126 -2.80 6.85 -4.98
CA GLU A 126 -1.34 6.70 -4.90
C GLU A 126 -0.76 6.05 -6.17
N ARG A 127 -1.44 5.03 -6.72
CA ARG A 127 -1.03 4.45 -8.00
C ARG A 127 -1.02 5.51 -9.11
N GLY A 128 -2.10 6.29 -9.25
CA GLY A 128 -2.15 7.39 -10.22
C GLY A 128 -1.05 8.44 -10.01
N PHE A 129 -0.70 8.74 -8.76
CA PHE A 129 0.45 9.59 -8.43
C PHE A 129 1.77 8.95 -8.91
N LEU A 130 2.02 7.68 -8.59
CA LEU A 130 3.26 6.99 -8.97
C LEU A 130 3.41 6.76 -10.48
N GLU A 131 2.30 6.67 -11.24
CA GLU A 131 2.31 6.62 -12.70
C GLU A 131 2.75 7.97 -13.32
N ARG A 132 2.49 9.09 -12.64
CA ARG A 132 2.94 10.45 -13.03
C ARG A 132 4.34 10.75 -12.50
N ILE A 133 4.60 10.44 -11.23
CA ILE A 133 5.80 10.76 -10.47
C ILE A 133 6.41 9.44 -9.94
N PRO A 134 7.19 8.73 -10.78
CA PRO A 134 7.69 7.38 -10.47
C PRO A 134 8.86 7.44 -9.46
N LEU A 135 8.52 7.57 -8.18
CA LEU A 135 9.48 7.48 -7.08
C LEU A 135 10.11 6.07 -6.99
N ASP A 136 11.30 5.98 -6.44
CA ASP A 136 12.00 4.72 -6.25
C ASP A 136 11.32 3.79 -5.21
N ASN A 137 11.72 2.50 -5.19
CA ASN A 137 11.12 1.51 -4.32
C ASN A 137 11.29 1.81 -2.82
N ARG A 138 12.38 2.49 -2.43
CA ARG A 138 12.64 2.86 -1.05
C ARG A 138 11.61 3.89 -0.58
N LEU A 139 11.40 4.94 -1.37
CA LEU A 139 10.44 5.99 -1.05
C LEU A 139 9.00 5.46 -1.08
N ARG A 140 8.65 4.55 -2.01
CA ARG A 140 7.31 3.95 -2.09
C ARG A 140 6.86 3.26 -0.79
N SER A 141 7.78 2.65 -0.04
CA SER A 141 7.45 2.00 1.24
C SER A 141 7.10 3.00 2.35
N GLU A 142 7.48 4.26 2.20
CA GLU A 142 7.26 5.34 3.15
C GLU A 142 6.06 6.23 2.79
N LEU A 143 5.48 6.03 1.60
CA LEU A 143 4.34 6.84 1.14
C LEU A 143 3.06 6.46 1.88
N TRP A 144 2.37 7.49 2.39
CA TRP A 144 1.06 7.36 3.00
C TRP A 144 0.33 8.69 2.99
N LEU A 145 -0.88 8.73 2.44
CA LEU A 145 -1.86 9.81 2.62
C LEU A 145 -3.23 9.18 2.87
N ASP A 146 -3.92 9.64 3.90
CA ASP A 146 -5.23 9.09 4.26
C ASP A 146 -6.31 9.45 3.24
N ARG A 147 -6.24 10.66 2.68
CA ARG A 147 -7.26 11.19 1.78
C ARG A 147 -6.87 10.99 0.32
N PRO A 148 -7.69 10.26 -0.47
CA PRO A 148 -7.42 10.02 -1.89
C PRO A 148 -7.18 11.29 -2.72
N GLN A 149 -7.87 12.38 -2.39
CA GLN A 149 -7.78 13.66 -3.11
C GLN A 149 -6.46 14.41 -2.93
N ASP A 150 -5.65 14.06 -1.93
CA ASP A 150 -4.36 14.69 -1.71
C ASP A 150 -3.30 14.18 -2.70
N TRP A 151 -3.41 12.95 -3.19
CA TRP A 151 -2.47 12.37 -4.16
C TRP A 151 -2.40 13.13 -5.49
N PRO A 152 -3.53 13.44 -6.19
CA PRO A 152 -3.49 14.28 -7.39
C PRO A 152 -2.89 15.67 -7.13
N ARG A 153 -3.22 16.29 -5.99
CA ARG A 153 -2.67 17.61 -5.63
C ARG A 153 -1.15 17.56 -5.50
N VAL A 154 -0.60 16.53 -4.88
CA VAL A 154 0.85 16.35 -4.75
C VAL A 154 1.49 16.12 -6.12
N ALA A 155 0.85 15.33 -7.00
CA ALA A 155 1.33 15.12 -8.37
C ALA A 155 1.35 16.44 -9.18
N ASP A 156 0.26 17.23 -9.10
CA ASP A 156 0.16 18.53 -9.76
C ASP A 156 1.24 19.50 -9.28
N ALA A 157 1.52 19.50 -7.96
CA ALA A 157 2.58 20.33 -7.39
C ALA A 157 3.98 19.92 -7.86
N ALA A 158 4.25 18.61 -7.98
CA ALA A 158 5.52 18.11 -8.50
C ALA A 158 5.73 18.47 -9.97
N GLU A 159 4.69 18.35 -10.80
CA GLU A 159 4.74 18.74 -12.22
C GLU A 159 4.89 20.26 -12.38
N ALA A 160 4.18 21.06 -11.58
CA ALA A 160 4.33 22.51 -11.57
C ALA A 160 5.73 22.95 -11.16
N TRP A 161 6.33 22.30 -10.16
CA TRP A 161 7.71 22.52 -9.77
C TRP A 161 8.68 22.19 -10.92
N ALA A 162 8.49 21.06 -11.60
CA ALA A 162 9.34 20.67 -12.74
C ALA A 162 9.22 21.67 -13.90
N PHE A 163 8.02 22.18 -14.15
CA PHE A 163 7.82 23.24 -15.15
C PHE A 163 8.60 24.51 -14.79
N THR A 164 8.60 24.90 -13.52
CA THR A 164 9.42 26.05 -13.05
C THR A 164 10.92 25.80 -13.26
N GLN A 165 11.40 24.56 -12.99
CA GLN A 165 12.81 24.22 -13.27
C GLN A 165 13.15 24.38 -14.76
N ALA A 166 12.23 23.98 -15.65
CA ALA A 166 12.46 24.13 -17.10
C ALA A 166 12.50 25.61 -17.53
N LEU A 167 11.65 26.47 -16.97
CA LEU A 167 11.69 27.92 -17.20
C LEU A 167 13.00 28.56 -16.72
N ASP A 168 13.57 28.04 -15.64
CA ASP A 168 14.88 28.46 -15.09
C ASP A 168 16.08 27.89 -15.86
N GLY A 169 15.85 27.24 -17.01
CA GLY A 169 16.91 26.67 -17.85
C GLY A 169 17.48 25.33 -17.31
N ARG A 170 16.76 24.64 -16.44
CA ARG A 170 17.13 23.35 -15.84
C ARG A 170 16.09 22.27 -16.14
N PRO A 171 15.82 21.96 -17.42
CA PRO A 171 14.82 20.95 -17.78
C PRO A 171 15.25 19.57 -17.26
N LEU A 172 14.25 18.75 -16.94
CA LEU A 172 14.43 17.37 -16.50
C LEU A 172 14.16 16.43 -17.67
N GLU A 173 15.05 15.45 -17.88
CA GLU A 173 15.07 14.62 -19.10
C GLU A 173 13.99 13.53 -19.10
N SER A 174 13.60 13.04 -17.92
CA SER A 174 12.61 11.98 -17.76
C SER A 174 11.71 12.20 -16.55
N ARG A 175 10.61 11.43 -16.48
CA ARG A 175 9.74 11.41 -15.28
C ARG A 175 10.46 10.88 -14.04
N HIS A 176 11.44 9.98 -14.20
CA HIS A 176 12.26 9.50 -13.08
C HIS A 176 13.18 10.60 -12.55
N ASP A 177 13.81 11.36 -13.46
CA ASP A 177 14.64 12.52 -13.06
C ASP A 177 13.79 13.58 -12.38
N LEU A 178 12.54 13.81 -12.87
CA LEU A 178 11.59 14.69 -12.22
C LEU A 178 11.30 14.21 -10.79
N ALA A 179 10.92 12.94 -10.64
CA ALA A 179 10.54 12.39 -9.34
C ALA A 179 11.69 12.48 -8.33
N ALA A 180 12.90 12.09 -8.73
CA ALA A 180 14.08 12.14 -7.88
C ALA A 180 14.45 13.59 -7.53
N ALA A 181 14.54 14.48 -8.53
CA ALA A 181 14.92 15.88 -8.33
C ALA A 181 13.88 16.64 -7.48
N TRP A 182 12.59 16.42 -7.72
CA TRP A 182 11.50 17.01 -6.94
C TRP A 182 11.60 16.58 -5.47
N TRP A 183 11.78 15.28 -5.22
CA TRP A 183 11.88 14.76 -3.86
C TRP A 183 13.07 15.38 -3.13
N GLU A 184 14.26 15.36 -3.75
CA GLU A 184 15.50 15.84 -3.12
C GLU A 184 15.57 17.36 -2.98
N ARG A 185 15.08 18.11 -3.97
CA ARG A 185 15.29 19.57 -4.04
C ARG A 185 14.10 20.38 -3.57
N GLU A 186 12.91 19.77 -3.47
CA GLU A 186 11.68 20.45 -3.06
C GLU A 186 11.13 19.85 -1.75
N VAL A 187 10.83 18.53 -1.72
CA VAL A 187 10.18 17.88 -0.57
C VAL A 187 11.09 17.88 0.64
N VAL A 188 12.29 17.31 0.51
CA VAL A 188 13.24 17.15 1.64
C VAL A 188 13.60 18.49 2.29
N PRO A 189 13.99 19.56 1.55
CA PRO A 189 14.30 20.84 2.16
C PRO A 189 13.10 21.50 2.83
N LEU A 190 11.91 21.45 2.23
CA LEU A 190 10.69 22.00 2.83
C LEU A 190 10.35 21.29 4.14
N VAL A 191 10.34 19.95 4.14
CA VAL A 191 10.06 19.15 5.32
C VAL A 191 11.06 19.40 6.43
N ALA A 192 12.36 19.55 6.11
CA ALA A 192 13.38 19.91 7.09
C ALA A 192 13.10 21.27 7.76
N ARG A 193 12.70 22.28 6.96
CA ARG A 193 12.28 23.59 7.48
C ARG A 193 11.04 23.51 8.38
N LEU A 194 10.04 22.73 7.96
CA LEU A 194 8.82 22.51 8.74
C LEU A 194 9.12 21.82 10.08
N ARG A 195 9.97 20.81 10.10
CA ARG A 195 10.41 20.13 11.33
C ARG A 195 11.15 21.09 12.26
N ALA A 196 12.05 21.90 11.73
CA ALA A 196 12.79 22.91 12.50
C ALA A 196 11.86 24.00 13.07
N ALA A 197 10.72 24.28 12.41
CA ALA A 197 9.71 25.22 12.87
C ALA A 197 8.76 24.66 13.94
N GLY A 198 8.93 23.38 14.33
CA GLY A 198 8.11 22.72 15.37
C GLY A 198 6.83 22.09 14.84
N SER A 199 6.78 21.70 13.57
CA SER A 199 5.66 20.95 12.98
C SER A 199 5.39 19.64 13.71
N ILE A 200 4.19 19.10 13.51
CA ILE A 200 3.65 17.90 14.18
C ILE A 200 4.65 16.74 14.09
N VAL A 201 5.05 16.23 15.25
CA VAL A 201 5.90 15.04 15.36
C VAL A 201 5.13 13.81 14.93
N GLY A 202 5.77 12.94 14.13
CA GLY A 202 5.23 11.63 13.75
C GLY A 202 4.64 11.54 12.34
N LEU A 203 4.49 12.65 11.61
CA LEU A 203 4.10 12.62 10.21
C LEU A 203 5.26 12.20 9.30
N ARG A 204 4.92 11.47 8.23
CA ARG A 204 5.85 11.14 7.14
C ARG A 204 6.11 12.38 6.27
N ASP A 205 7.20 12.37 5.52
CA ASP A 205 7.60 13.50 4.68
C ASP A 205 6.50 13.92 3.70
N ILE A 206 5.85 12.94 3.06
CA ILE A 206 4.78 13.20 2.09
C ILE A 206 3.52 13.76 2.76
N GLU A 207 3.21 13.36 4.00
CA GLU A 207 2.07 13.90 4.77
C GLU A 207 2.32 15.37 5.13
N MET A 208 3.54 15.69 5.58
CA MET A 208 3.96 17.06 5.89
C MET A 208 3.92 17.94 4.64
N TYR A 209 4.43 17.44 3.51
CA TYR A 209 4.40 18.15 2.24
C TYR A 209 2.97 18.42 1.77
N ALA A 210 2.09 17.42 1.81
CA ALA A 210 0.68 17.55 1.43
C ALA A 210 -0.07 18.55 2.34
N ALA A 211 0.17 18.51 3.65
CA ALA A 211 -0.40 19.47 4.59
C ALA A 211 0.08 20.90 4.31
N ALA A 212 1.37 21.08 4.05
CA ALA A 212 1.94 22.38 3.69
C ALA A 212 1.37 22.93 2.37
N LEU A 213 1.12 22.07 1.36
CA LEU A 213 0.43 22.48 0.13
C LEU A 213 -0.97 23.04 0.41
N VAL A 214 -1.75 22.35 1.24
CA VAL A 214 -3.09 22.80 1.63
C VAL A 214 -3.02 24.14 2.35
N ALA A 215 -2.08 24.32 3.27
CA ALA A 215 -1.91 25.57 4.00
C ALA A 215 -1.46 26.70 3.07
N ARG A 216 -0.52 26.45 2.18
CA ARG A 216 -0.06 27.43 1.16
C ARG A 216 -1.22 27.90 0.28
N ASP A 217 -2.03 26.95 -0.22
CA ASP A 217 -3.16 27.26 -1.11
C ASP A 217 -4.25 28.10 -0.37
N ARG A 218 -4.52 27.79 0.92
CA ARG A 218 -5.42 28.61 1.76
C ARG A 218 -4.94 30.03 1.95
N LEU A 219 -3.61 30.22 1.97
CA LEU A 219 -3.01 31.56 2.07
C LEU A 219 -2.97 32.29 0.70
N GLY A 220 -3.49 31.68 -0.37
CA GLY A 220 -3.49 32.24 -1.73
C GLY A 220 -2.08 32.42 -2.32
N ARG A 221 -1.12 31.61 -1.90
CA ARG A 221 0.28 31.71 -2.34
C ARG A 221 0.61 30.65 -3.39
N SER A 222 1.41 31.04 -4.36
CA SER A 222 1.95 30.11 -5.39
C SER A 222 3.37 29.61 -5.05
N VAL A 223 4.07 30.29 -4.13
CA VAL A 223 5.43 29.97 -3.68
C VAL A 223 5.46 29.72 -2.18
N TRP A 224 6.46 28.96 -1.72
CA TRP A 224 6.66 28.74 -0.30
C TRP A 224 7.04 30.04 0.42
N PRO A 225 6.47 30.32 1.60
CA PRO A 225 6.87 31.46 2.39
C PRO A 225 8.30 31.27 2.96
N ASP A 226 9.01 32.37 3.15
CA ASP A 226 10.32 32.34 3.81
C ASP A 226 10.19 31.84 5.23
N ASP A 227 9.18 32.33 5.97
CA ASP A 227 8.81 31.78 7.27
C ASP A 227 7.73 30.70 7.12
N VAL A 228 8.17 29.43 7.20
CA VAL A 228 7.26 28.25 7.11
C VAL A 228 6.35 28.09 8.33
N ARG A 229 6.56 28.86 9.41
CA ARG A 229 5.64 28.85 10.58
C ARG A 229 4.23 29.26 10.19
N ALA A 230 4.07 30.08 9.16
CA ALA A 230 2.78 30.44 8.62
C ALA A 230 2.00 29.23 8.04
N LEU A 231 2.69 28.12 7.73
CA LEU A 231 2.08 26.87 7.26
C LEU A 231 1.76 25.89 8.41
N VAL A 232 2.29 26.14 9.59
CA VAL A 232 2.11 25.31 10.79
C VAL A 232 0.96 25.89 11.60
N GLY A 233 -0.25 25.36 11.44
CA GLY A 233 -1.43 25.82 12.17
C GLY A 233 -2.47 26.58 11.36
N ALA A 234 -2.35 26.59 10.02
CA ALA A 234 -3.33 27.13 9.09
C ALA A 234 -4.39 26.08 8.68
#